data_15852e6c74c2c12d162d96c31ca55308
#
_entry.id   15852e6c74c2c12d162d96c31ca55308
#
_cell.length_a   1.000
_cell.length_b   1.000
_cell.length_c   1.000
_cell.angle_alpha   90.00
_cell.angle_beta   90.00
_cell.angle_gamma   90.00
#
_symmetry.space_group_name_H-M   'P 1'
#
loop_
_entity.id
_entity.type
_entity.pdbx_description
1 polymer ?
#
loop_
_entity_poly.entity_id
_entity_poly.type
_entity_poly.pdbx_seq_one_letter_code
_entity_poly.pdbx_strand_id
1 'polypeptide(L)'
;MVITEFLEHNARLYGSNTALVELNPSQERDSAVTWREASLIESAGNGAPYRRELSWTDFDRRANRFANLLLSRGLAREAKVGILMMNCLEWLPIYFGILKAGCVAVPLNFRYSAEEIKYCLELADVEALVFGPEFVSRMDVIANDLRGIRMMFFPGPEGPSYTEDCLKLTGFCSSSPPPVALDEEDLAAIYFSSGTTGFPKAILHNHRALRSSCETEQNHHGQTKKDVFLCIPPLYHTGAKMHWFGSLITAGKAVLLRGVKPEWVLRAVTEEKCTIVWLLVPWAQDLLDAVDSGKVDMEHYLLEQWRLMHIGAQPVPPSLIQRWRKHFPHHQYDTNYGLSESIGPGCVHLGVENIHKVGAIG
;
A
#
# COMPACT_ATOMS: atom_id res chain seq x y z
N MET A 1 -22.32 -1.40 -2.90
CA MET A 1 -21.49 -1.08 -1.71
C MET A 1 -20.19 -0.43 -2.19
N VAL A 2 -19.93 0.81 -1.81
CA VAL A 2 -18.68 1.49 -2.12
C VAL A 2 -17.55 0.95 -1.24
N ILE A 3 -16.29 1.15 -1.68
CA ILE A 3 -15.13 0.53 -1.00
C ILE A 3 -14.97 1.01 0.46
N THR A 4 -15.40 2.22 0.78
CA THR A 4 -15.32 2.79 2.13
C THR A 4 -16.28 2.14 3.13
N GLU A 5 -17.42 1.60 2.65
CA GLU A 5 -18.41 0.94 3.51
C GLU A 5 -17.88 -0.36 4.14
N PHE A 6 -16.90 -1.04 3.49
CA PHE A 6 -16.23 -2.19 4.09
C PHE A 6 -15.43 -1.79 5.34
N LEU A 7 -14.76 -0.63 5.31
CA LEU A 7 -14.04 -0.13 6.48
C LEU A 7 -14.99 0.16 7.64
N GLU A 8 -16.11 0.81 7.37
CA GLU A 8 -17.15 1.11 8.38
C GLU A 8 -17.78 -0.16 8.95
N HIS A 9 -18.06 -1.12 8.07
CA HIS A 9 -18.58 -2.42 8.47
C HIS A 9 -17.61 -3.16 9.40
N ASN A 10 -16.33 -3.19 9.05
CA ASN A 10 -15.30 -3.82 9.86
C ASN A 10 -15.09 -3.12 11.19
N ALA A 11 -15.10 -1.79 11.22
CA ALA A 11 -15.01 -1.01 12.44
C ALA A 11 -16.18 -1.29 13.40
N ARG A 12 -17.38 -1.48 12.85
CA ARG A 12 -18.59 -1.81 13.63
C ARG A 12 -18.58 -3.23 14.17
N LEU A 13 -18.17 -4.24 13.35
CA LEU A 13 -18.27 -5.65 13.74
C LEU A 13 -17.01 -6.21 14.41
N TYR A 14 -15.85 -5.66 14.07
CA TYR A 14 -14.55 -6.17 14.48
C TYR A 14 -13.64 -5.07 15.04
N GLY A 15 -14.25 -4.04 15.61
CA GLY A 15 -13.58 -2.78 15.95
C GLY A 15 -12.29 -2.89 16.75
N SER A 16 -12.22 -3.81 17.72
CA SER A 16 -11.02 -4.02 18.54
C SER A 16 -9.95 -4.91 17.89
N ASN A 17 -10.28 -5.58 16.76
CA ASN A 17 -9.29 -6.43 16.10
C ASN A 17 -8.26 -5.54 15.38
N THR A 18 -7.00 -6.00 15.36
CA THR A 18 -5.94 -5.35 14.60
C THR A 18 -6.26 -5.41 13.11
N ALA A 19 -6.33 -4.25 12.46
CA ALA A 19 -6.52 -4.10 11.01
C ALA A 19 -5.18 -3.98 10.28
N LEU A 20 -4.31 -3.11 10.79
CA LEU A 20 -3.03 -2.77 10.17
C LEU A 20 -1.91 -2.88 11.19
N VAL A 21 -0.77 -3.40 10.73
CA VAL A 21 0.51 -3.37 11.44
C VAL A 21 1.54 -2.72 10.53
N GLU A 22 2.40 -1.89 11.08
CA GLU A 22 3.61 -1.41 10.41
C GLU A 22 4.82 -2.02 11.12
N LEU A 23 5.71 -2.60 10.33
CA LEU A 23 7.03 -3.05 10.78
C LEU A 23 8.12 -2.21 10.12
N ASN A 24 9.02 -1.67 10.94
CA ASN A 24 10.12 -0.82 10.51
C ASN A 24 11.48 -1.36 10.97
N PRO A 25 12.04 -2.37 10.28
CA PRO A 25 13.28 -3.02 10.70
C PRO A 25 14.52 -2.12 10.64
N SER A 26 14.49 -1.03 9.86
CA SER A 26 15.61 -0.08 9.77
C SER A 26 15.88 0.67 11.08
N GLN A 27 14.94 0.64 12.03
CA GLN A 27 15.13 1.21 13.37
C GLN A 27 15.98 0.33 14.30
N GLU A 28 16.29 -0.89 13.90
CA GLU A 28 17.26 -1.74 14.61
C GLU A 28 18.67 -1.40 14.12
N ARG A 29 19.57 -1.01 15.06
CA ARG A 29 20.88 -0.41 14.80
C ARG A 29 21.83 -1.20 13.89
N ASP A 30 21.60 -2.49 13.64
CA ASP A 30 22.50 -3.38 12.88
C ASP A 30 22.03 -3.71 11.46
N SER A 31 20.99 -3.07 10.96
CA SER A 31 20.43 -3.38 9.64
C SER A 31 21.01 -2.48 8.55
N ALA A 32 22.12 -2.85 7.94
CA ALA A 32 22.55 -2.23 6.69
C ALA A 32 21.53 -2.52 5.59
N VAL A 33 20.84 -1.51 5.11
CA VAL A 33 19.88 -1.61 4.00
C VAL A 33 20.65 -1.63 2.69
N THR A 34 20.45 -2.66 1.86
CA THR A 34 21.19 -2.83 0.59
C THR A 34 20.40 -2.36 -0.64
N TRP A 35 19.24 -1.75 -0.45
CA TRP A 35 18.33 -1.39 -1.52
C TRP A 35 18.43 0.09 -1.93
N ARG A 36 18.09 0.43 -3.17
CA ARG A 36 18.18 1.82 -3.67
C ARG A 36 17.32 2.82 -2.90
N GLU A 37 16.23 2.37 -2.30
CA GLU A 37 15.36 3.19 -1.44
C GLU A 37 15.81 3.22 0.03
N ALA A 38 16.94 2.62 0.35
CA ALA A 38 17.50 2.63 1.71
C ALA A 38 17.65 4.03 2.26
N SER A 39 18.17 4.97 1.46
CA SER A 39 18.34 6.36 1.87
C SER A 39 17.01 7.05 2.19
N LEU A 40 15.91 6.65 1.52
CA LEU A 40 14.57 7.16 1.81
C LEU A 40 13.97 6.58 3.10
N ILE A 41 14.35 5.34 3.45
CA ILE A 41 13.90 4.68 4.68
C ILE A 41 14.69 5.17 5.88
N GLU A 42 16.00 5.39 5.72
CA GLU A 42 16.89 5.89 6.77
C GLU A 42 16.55 7.31 7.22
N SER A 43 15.99 8.14 6.33
CA SER A 43 15.58 9.50 6.67
C SER A 43 14.25 9.56 7.44
N ALA A 44 13.50 8.47 7.52
CA ALA A 44 12.24 8.41 8.26
C ALA A 44 12.48 8.32 9.78
N GLY A 45 12.93 9.41 10.37
CA GLY A 45 12.87 9.74 11.79
C GLY A 45 13.51 8.72 12.76
N ASN A 46 14.64 9.07 13.33
CA ASN A 46 15.20 8.40 14.50
C ASN A 46 14.18 8.42 15.64
N GLY A 47 13.60 7.29 15.99
CA GLY A 47 12.72 7.14 17.14
C GLY A 47 11.36 6.51 16.91
N ALA A 48 10.97 6.20 15.68
CA ALA A 48 9.75 5.42 15.46
C ALA A 48 9.93 3.99 16.00
N PRO A 49 8.95 3.41 16.71
CA PRO A 49 9.09 2.05 17.19
C PRO A 49 9.13 1.05 16.02
N TYR A 50 9.81 -0.07 16.23
CA TYR A 50 9.87 -1.17 15.26
C TYR A 50 8.48 -1.61 14.79
N ARG A 51 7.50 -1.69 15.70
CA ARG A 51 6.15 -2.15 15.44
C ARG A 51 5.10 -1.15 15.93
N ARG A 52 4.18 -0.79 15.03
CA ARG A 52 2.98 0.00 15.35
C ARG A 52 1.75 -0.72 14.80
N GLU A 53 0.58 -0.49 15.38
CA GLU A 53 -0.66 -1.09 14.89
C GLU A 53 -1.86 -0.16 15.00
N LEU A 54 -2.90 -0.45 14.21
CA LEU A 54 -4.22 0.15 14.28
C LEU A 54 -5.29 -0.94 14.37
N SER A 55 -6.25 -0.74 15.24
CA SER A 55 -7.51 -1.49 15.22
C SER A 55 -8.41 -1.02 14.06
N TRP A 56 -9.44 -1.82 13.71
CA TRP A 56 -10.42 -1.40 12.70
C TRP A 56 -11.12 -0.09 13.10
N THR A 57 -11.45 0.06 14.39
CA THR A 57 -12.05 1.30 14.93
C THR A 57 -11.11 2.49 14.78
N ASP A 58 -9.82 2.34 15.10
CA ASP A 58 -8.88 3.44 14.99
C ASP A 58 -8.59 3.81 13.53
N PHE A 59 -8.54 2.82 12.66
CA PHE A 59 -8.40 3.04 11.23
C PHE A 59 -9.57 3.87 10.69
N ASP A 60 -10.81 3.45 10.96
CA ASP A 60 -12.01 4.17 10.50
C ASP A 60 -12.08 5.60 11.07
N ARG A 61 -11.82 5.76 12.37
CA ARG A 61 -11.81 7.07 13.03
C ARG A 61 -10.75 8.01 12.43
N ARG A 62 -9.55 7.51 12.14
CA ARG A 62 -8.51 8.33 11.51
C ARG A 62 -8.91 8.73 10.09
N ALA A 63 -9.50 7.81 9.31
CA ALA A 63 -10.03 8.12 8.00
C ALA A 63 -11.14 9.18 8.06
N ASN A 64 -12.09 9.04 8.99
CA ASN A 64 -13.17 10.01 9.18
C ASN A 64 -12.62 11.40 9.57
N ARG A 65 -11.64 11.47 10.47
CA ARG A 65 -11.01 12.75 10.87
C ARG A 65 -10.31 13.41 9.70
N PHE A 66 -9.60 12.65 8.87
CA PHE A 66 -8.95 13.20 7.69
C PHE A 66 -9.96 13.69 6.65
N ALA A 67 -11.04 12.93 6.42
CA ALA A 67 -12.14 13.37 5.56
C ALA A 67 -12.76 14.68 6.05
N ASN A 68 -13.06 14.78 7.35
CA ASN A 68 -13.62 15.99 7.94
C ASN A 68 -12.63 17.17 7.89
N LEU A 69 -11.32 16.93 7.97
CA LEU A 69 -10.31 17.96 7.73
C LEU A 69 -10.42 18.52 6.31
N LEU A 70 -10.45 17.66 5.29
CA LEU A 70 -10.55 18.08 3.88
C LEU A 70 -11.82 18.90 3.63
N LEU A 71 -12.96 18.45 4.15
CA LEU A 71 -14.23 19.15 4.03
C LEU A 71 -14.21 20.53 4.75
N SER A 72 -13.61 20.59 5.94
CA SER A 72 -13.47 21.86 6.68
C SER A 72 -12.58 22.87 5.96
N ARG A 73 -11.68 22.41 5.10
CA ARG A 73 -10.83 23.23 4.23
C ARG A 73 -11.49 23.62 2.91
N GLY A 74 -12.75 23.21 2.70
CA GLY A 74 -13.55 23.57 1.55
C GLY A 74 -13.15 22.85 0.25
N LEU A 75 -12.58 21.63 0.35
CA LEU A 75 -12.43 20.79 -0.83
C LEU A 75 -13.80 20.33 -1.30
N ALA A 76 -14.05 20.52 -2.59
CA ALA A 76 -15.29 20.11 -3.24
C ALA A 76 -15.28 18.60 -3.52
N ARG A 77 -16.46 18.06 -3.83
CA ARG A 77 -16.58 16.70 -4.40
C ARG A 77 -15.68 16.57 -5.63
N GLU A 78 -15.01 15.44 -5.77
CA GLU A 78 -14.05 15.15 -6.83
C GLU A 78 -12.77 16.00 -6.85
N ALA A 79 -12.54 16.86 -5.83
CA ALA A 79 -11.24 17.50 -5.66
C ALA A 79 -10.14 16.43 -5.56
N LYS A 80 -9.02 16.62 -6.24
CA LYS A 80 -7.92 15.65 -6.31
C LYS A 80 -6.94 15.91 -5.17
N VAL A 81 -6.63 14.84 -4.42
CA VAL A 81 -5.70 14.91 -3.28
C VAL A 81 -4.53 13.96 -3.50
N GLY A 82 -3.35 14.53 -3.67
CA GLY A 82 -2.10 13.80 -3.86
C GLY A 82 -1.62 13.10 -2.59
N ILE A 83 -1.05 11.91 -2.73
CA ILE A 83 -0.36 11.19 -1.65
C ILE A 83 1.05 10.82 -2.14
N LEU A 84 2.07 11.45 -1.57
CA LEU A 84 3.48 11.17 -1.84
C LEU A 84 4.15 10.72 -0.54
N MET A 85 4.00 9.46 -0.21
CA MET A 85 4.47 8.89 1.06
C MET A 85 5.01 7.48 0.86
N MET A 86 6.00 7.10 1.67
CA MET A 86 6.42 5.71 1.82
C MET A 86 5.30 4.90 2.52
N ASN A 87 5.37 3.56 2.41
CA ASN A 87 4.46 2.70 3.17
C ASN A 87 4.59 3.02 4.66
N CYS A 88 3.51 3.44 5.28
CA CYS A 88 3.42 3.72 6.71
C CYS A 88 1.98 3.58 7.19
N LEU A 89 1.82 3.56 8.49
CA LEU A 89 0.52 3.33 9.13
C LEU A 89 -0.49 4.46 8.84
N GLU A 90 -0.02 5.65 8.54
CA GLU A 90 -0.83 6.83 8.20
C GLU A 90 -1.37 6.79 6.76
N TRP A 91 -0.71 6.06 5.85
CA TRP A 91 -1.00 6.09 4.42
C TRP A 91 -2.45 5.68 4.10
N LEU A 92 -2.88 4.55 4.63
CA LEU A 92 -4.23 4.03 4.34
C LEU A 92 -5.34 4.84 5.00
N PRO A 93 -5.25 5.29 6.26
CA PRO A 93 -6.21 6.24 6.82
C PRO A 93 -6.35 7.52 6.01
N ILE A 94 -5.26 8.08 5.48
CA ILE A 94 -5.29 9.24 4.58
C ILE A 94 -6.03 8.89 3.28
N TYR A 95 -5.66 7.78 2.63
CA TYR A 95 -6.30 7.34 1.40
C TYR A 95 -7.81 7.16 1.56
N PHE A 96 -8.25 6.42 2.60
CA PHE A 96 -9.67 6.24 2.87
C PHE A 96 -10.37 7.51 3.31
N GLY A 97 -9.67 8.41 3.99
CA GLY A 97 -10.20 9.73 4.34
C GLY A 97 -10.49 10.57 3.11
N ILE A 98 -9.62 10.54 2.10
CA ILE A 98 -9.86 11.20 0.80
C ILE A 98 -11.13 10.64 0.14
N LEU A 99 -11.24 9.31 0.06
CA LEU A 99 -12.42 8.65 -0.52
C LEU A 99 -13.70 9.01 0.23
N LYS A 100 -13.68 8.97 1.56
CA LYS A 100 -14.84 9.30 2.41
C LYS A 100 -15.27 10.76 2.28
N ALA A 101 -14.35 11.66 1.96
CA ALA A 101 -14.68 13.08 1.68
C ALA A 101 -15.33 13.27 0.29
N GLY A 102 -15.48 12.22 -0.51
CA GLY A 102 -15.92 12.33 -1.90
C GLY A 102 -14.87 12.95 -2.81
N CYS A 103 -13.63 12.96 -2.38
CA CYS A 103 -12.46 13.42 -3.15
C CYS A 103 -11.81 12.24 -3.90
N VAL A 104 -10.95 12.56 -4.86
CA VAL A 104 -10.22 11.59 -5.67
C VAL A 104 -8.80 11.46 -5.15
N ALA A 105 -8.40 10.25 -4.75
CA ALA A 105 -7.04 9.98 -4.28
C ALA A 105 -6.06 9.89 -5.46
N VAL A 106 -4.91 10.55 -5.36
CA VAL A 106 -3.86 10.57 -6.39
C VAL A 106 -2.54 10.08 -5.79
N PRO A 107 -2.36 8.75 -5.64
CA PRO A 107 -1.11 8.19 -5.15
C PRO A 107 0.02 8.39 -6.15
N LEU A 108 1.14 8.96 -5.68
CA LEU A 108 2.32 9.25 -6.48
C LEU A 108 3.43 8.22 -6.23
N ASN A 109 4.14 7.89 -7.29
CA ASN A 109 5.29 7.01 -7.19
C ASN A 109 6.42 7.73 -6.43
N PHE A 110 6.87 7.15 -5.32
CA PHE A 110 7.93 7.71 -4.50
C PHE A 110 9.30 7.75 -5.20
N ARG A 111 9.45 7.11 -6.36
CA ARG A 111 10.68 7.15 -7.18
C ARG A 111 10.74 8.33 -8.13
N TYR A 112 9.65 9.06 -8.30
CA TYR A 112 9.60 10.20 -9.20
C TYR A 112 10.59 11.30 -8.78
N SER A 113 11.25 11.88 -9.77
CA SER A 113 12.01 13.12 -9.61
C SER A 113 11.08 14.29 -9.26
N ALA A 114 11.63 15.42 -8.83
CA ALA A 114 10.84 16.62 -8.57
C ALA A 114 10.02 17.05 -9.79
N GLU A 115 10.60 16.98 -11.01
CA GLU A 115 9.92 17.31 -12.25
C GLU A 115 8.78 16.35 -12.59
N GLU A 116 8.97 15.04 -12.39
CA GLU A 116 7.92 14.06 -12.59
C GLU A 116 6.78 14.20 -11.57
N ILE A 117 7.11 14.51 -10.30
CA ILE A 117 6.11 14.82 -9.27
C ILE A 117 5.28 16.03 -9.72
N LYS A 118 5.93 17.14 -10.10
CA LYS A 118 5.24 18.34 -10.59
C LYS A 118 4.33 18.02 -11.77
N TYR A 119 4.86 17.32 -12.77
CA TYR A 119 4.10 16.90 -13.95
C TYR A 119 2.85 16.10 -13.58
N CYS A 120 2.96 15.10 -12.70
CA CYS A 120 1.84 14.27 -12.29
C CYS A 120 0.78 15.07 -11.50
N LEU A 121 1.21 15.97 -10.62
CA LEU A 121 0.32 16.84 -9.85
C LEU A 121 -0.48 17.78 -10.76
N GLU A 122 0.18 18.38 -11.75
CA GLU A 122 -0.45 19.27 -12.74
C GLU A 122 -1.38 18.50 -13.67
N LEU A 123 -0.95 17.31 -14.19
CA LEU A 123 -1.75 16.47 -15.08
C LEU A 123 -3.05 16.00 -14.43
N ALA A 124 -3.02 15.74 -13.14
CA ALA A 124 -4.17 15.28 -12.38
C ALA A 124 -4.99 16.42 -11.75
N ASP A 125 -4.65 17.69 -11.99
CA ASP A 125 -5.29 18.85 -11.37
C ASP A 125 -5.40 18.74 -9.84
N VAL A 126 -4.29 18.34 -9.18
CA VAL A 126 -4.25 18.13 -7.72
C VAL A 126 -4.41 19.46 -6.98
N GLU A 127 -5.38 19.52 -6.06
CA GLU A 127 -5.70 20.70 -5.25
C GLU A 127 -5.08 20.68 -3.85
N ALA A 128 -4.85 19.48 -3.31
CA ALA A 128 -4.18 19.30 -2.02
C ALA A 128 -3.17 18.15 -2.10
N LEU A 129 -2.09 18.23 -1.35
CA LEU A 129 -1.03 17.23 -1.34
C LEU A 129 -0.66 16.86 0.09
N VAL A 130 -0.57 15.56 0.37
CA VAL A 130 0.07 15.01 1.58
C VAL A 130 1.39 14.39 1.19
N PHE A 131 2.49 14.78 1.82
CA PHE A 131 3.78 14.14 1.55
C PHE A 131 4.58 13.88 2.83
N GLY A 132 5.37 12.80 2.79
CA GLY A 132 6.19 12.38 3.92
C GLY A 132 7.57 13.03 3.98
N PRO A 133 8.31 12.83 5.09
CA PRO A 133 9.62 13.45 5.33
C PRO A 133 10.66 13.11 4.28
N GLU A 134 10.54 11.93 3.67
CA GLU A 134 11.47 11.45 2.66
C GLU A 134 11.45 12.28 1.37
N PHE A 135 10.44 13.15 1.20
CA PHE A 135 10.22 13.92 -0.02
C PHE A 135 10.48 15.41 0.11
N VAL A 136 10.85 15.89 1.30
CA VAL A 136 11.06 17.33 1.58
C VAL A 136 12.03 17.94 0.56
N SER A 137 13.18 17.32 0.32
CA SER A 137 14.17 17.85 -0.62
C SER A 137 13.67 17.99 -2.06
N ARG A 138 12.79 17.08 -2.51
CA ARG A 138 12.18 17.18 -3.84
C ARG A 138 11.07 18.22 -3.88
N MET A 139 10.29 18.33 -2.80
CA MET A 139 9.22 19.30 -2.69
C MET A 139 9.77 20.72 -2.58
N ASP A 140 10.87 20.95 -1.86
CA ASP A 140 11.52 22.26 -1.76
C ASP A 140 11.90 22.85 -3.13
N VAL A 141 12.23 21.97 -4.11
CA VAL A 141 12.56 22.38 -5.47
C VAL A 141 11.34 22.91 -6.24
N ILE A 142 10.15 22.33 -6.01
CA ILE A 142 8.97 22.57 -6.85
C ILE A 142 7.82 23.31 -6.15
N ALA A 143 7.83 23.38 -4.81
CA ALA A 143 6.69 23.86 -4.02
C ALA A 143 6.18 25.25 -4.46
N ASN A 144 7.09 26.16 -4.78
CA ASN A 144 6.74 27.52 -5.21
C ASN A 144 6.15 27.58 -6.63
N ASP A 145 6.34 26.54 -7.43
CA ASP A 145 5.86 26.47 -8.82
C ASP A 145 4.51 25.74 -8.94
N LEU A 146 4.04 25.09 -7.89
CA LEU A 146 2.79 24.32 -7.86
C LEU A 146 1.56 25.22 -7.68
N ARG A 147 1.17 25.93 -8.75
CA ARG A 147 0.09 26.93 -8.71
C ARG A 147 -1.31 26.36 -8.46
N GLY A 148 -1.55 25.10 -8.80
CA GLY A 148 -2.85 24.42 -8.61
C GLY A 148 -3.09 23.93 -7.18
N ILE A 149 -2.03 23.76 -6.40
CA ILE A 149 -2.12 23.19 -5.05
C ILE A 149 -2.44 24.30 -4.05
N ARG A 150 -3.60 24.20 -3.43
CA ARG A 150 -4.13 25.15 -2.45
C ARG A 150 -3.61 24.90 -1.04
N MET A 151 -3.25 23.64 -0.73
CA MET A 151 -2.77 23.25 0.59
C MET A 151 -1.85 22.03 0.52
N MET A 152 -0.81 22.08 1.36
CA MET A 152 0.13 20.98 1.52
C MET A 152 0.14 20.51 2.98
N PHE A 153 -0.02 19.23 3.16
CA PHE A 153 -0.04 18.57 4.47
C PHE A 153 1.21 17.75 4.69
N PHE A 154 1.67 17.74 5.94
CA PHE A 154 2.78 16.94 6.39
C PHE A 154 2.36 16.11 7.61
N PRO A 155 2.71 14.81 7.70
CA PRO A 155 2.30 13.96 8.83
C PRO A 155 3.25 14.12 10.02
N GLY A 156 3.20 15.27 10.72
CA GLY A 156 3.98 15.53 11.90
C GLY A 156 4.43 17.01 12.04
N PRO A 157 5.07 17.34 13.18
CA PRO A 157 5.41 18.74 13.51
C PRO A 157 6.65 19.27 12.79
N GLU A 158 7.46 18.41 12.18
CA GLU A 158 8.74 18.77 11.56
C GLU A 158 8.63 19.08 10.06
N GLY A 159 7.42 19.38 9.60
CA GLY A 159 7.17 19.72 8.20
C GLY A 159 7.76 21.08 7.79
N PRO A 160 8.06 21.27 6.48
CA PRO A 160 8.44 22.56 5.93
C PRO A 160 7.42 23.67 6.25
N SER A 161 7.88 24.92 6.29
CA SER A 161 7.04 26.07 6.65
C SER A 161 5.84 26.31 5.74
N TYR A 162 5.86 25.78 4.53
CA TYR A 162 4.75 25.83 3.58
C TYR A 162 3.73 24.69 3.75
N THR A 163 3.87 23.86 4.79
CA THR A 163 2.97 22.75 5.07
C THR A 163 2.23 22.91 6.38
N GLU A 164 1.13 22.19 6.53
CA GLU A 164 0.37 22.08 7.77
C GLU A 164 0.51 20.66 8.36
N ASP A 165 0.69 20.54 9.67
CA ASP A 165 0.73 19.26 10.38
C ASP A 165 -0.67 18.61 10.38
N CYS A 166 -0.89 17.68 9.47
CA CYS A 166 -2.19 17.02 9.34
C CYS A 166 -2.51 16.08 10.51
N LEU A 167 -1.53 15.51 11.21
CA LEU A 167 -1.78 14.69 12.39
C LEU A 167 -2.32 15.51 13.54
N LYS A 168 -1.75 16.70 13.75
CA LYS A 168 -2.26 17.66 14.74
C LYS A 168 -3.64 18.17 14.37
N LEU A 169 -3.85 18.58 13.11
CA LEU A 169 -5.13 19.10 12.65
C LEU A 169 -6.25 18.09 12.73
N THR A 170 -6.02 16.83 12.32
CA THR A 170 -7.01 15.77 12.45
C THR A 170 -7.40 15.49 13.89
N GLY A 171 -6.53 15.78 14.87
CA GLY A 171 -6.84 15.69 16.30
C GLY A 171 -8.03 16.56 16.71
N PHE A 172 -8.28 17.68 16.02
CA PHE A 172 -9.40 18.61 16.28
C PHE A 172 -10.64 18.29 15.43
N CYS A 173 -10.56 17.36 14.47
CA CYS A 173 -11.67 17.01 13.60
C CYS A 173 -12.54 15.90 14.21
N SER A 174 -13.84 15.90 13.86
CA SER A 174 -14.76 14.85 14.24
C SER A 174 -14.31 13.49 13.72
N SER A 175 -14.41 12.45 14.54
CA SER A 175 -14.21 11.06 14.13
C SER A 175 -15.49 10.38 13.61
N SER A 176 -16.62 11.10 13.59
CA SER A 176 -17.86 10.61 12.99
C SER A 176 -17.73 10.57 11.46
N PRO A 177 -18.45 9.66 10.78
CA PRO A 177 -18.49 9.64 9.32
C PRO A 177 -18.83 11.03 8.75
N PRO A 178 -18.17 11.47 7.68
CA PRO A 178 -18.48 12.72 7.02
C PRO A 178 -19.88 12.66 6.36
N PRO A 179 -20.62 13.79 6.26
CA PRO A 179 -21.96 13.82 5.67
C PRO A 179 -21.91 13.79 4.14
N VAL A 180 -21.24 12.80 3.57
CA VAL A 180 -21.05 12.64 2.12
C VAL A 180 -21.68 11.33 1.68
N ALA A 181 -22.65 11.43 0.76
CA ALA A 181 -23.20 10.25 0.10
C ALA A 181 -22.34 9.88 -1.10
N LEU A 182 -21.88 8.63 -1.14
CA LEU A 182 -21.05 8.09 -2.21
C LEU A 182 -21.82 7.05 -3.01
N ASP A 183 -21.56 7.02 -4.32
CA ASP A 183 -22.06 6.01 -5.25
C ASP A 183 -20.90 5.19 -5.85
N GLU A 184 -21.20 4.01 -6.38
CA GLU A 184 -20.20 3.14 -7.01
C GLU A 184 -19.57 3.76 -8.26
N GLU A 185 -20.29 4.65 -8.94
CA GLU A 185 -19.80 5.35 -10.13
C GLU A 185 -19.01 6.62 -9.81
N ASP A 186 -19.01 7.06 -8.55
CA ASP A 186 -18.18 8.21 -8.16
C ASP A 186 -16.71 7.94 -8.40
N LEU A 187 -16.01 8.99 -8.85
CA LEU A 187 -14.57 8.95 -9.04
C LEU A 187 -13.86 8.72 -7.70
N ALA A 188 -12.91 7.80 -7.69
CA ALA A 188 -12.26 7.38 -6.45
C ALA A 188 -10.74 7.59 -6.46
N ALA A 189 -10.07 7.25 -7.56
CA ALA A 189 -8.61 7.37 -7.61
C ALA A 189 -8.08 7.62 -9.02
N ILE A 190 -6.93 8.29 -9.08
CA ILE A 190 -6.08 8.39 -10.27
C ILE A 190 -4.79 7.65 -9.98
N TYR A 191 -4.45 6.67 -10.82
CA TYR A 191 -3.15 6.00 -10.79
C TYR A 191 -2.35 6.34 -12.03
N PHE A 192 -1.02 6.34 -11.89
CA PHE A 192 -0.14 6.59 -13.00
C PHE A 192 0.47 5.28 -13.52
N SER A 193 0.45 5.11 -14.85
CA SER A 193 1.20 4.06 -15.54
C SER A 193 2.46 4.64 -16.17
N SER A 194 3.47 3.78 -16.40
CA SER A 194 4.64 4.14 -17.19
C SER A 194 4.21 4.35 -18.63
N GLY A 195 4.14 5.61 -19.07
CA GLY A 195 3.81 5.93 -20.45
C GLY A 195 4.89 5.44 -21.42
N THR A 196 4.47 4.92 -22.58
CA THR A 196 5.38 4.55 -23.67
C THR A 196 6.14 5.76 -24.27
N THR A 197 5.72 6.97 -23.90
CA THR A 197 6.27 8.24 -24.37
C THR A 197 7.25 8.89 -23.38
N GLY A 198 7.61 8.20 -22.30
CA GLY A 198 8.55 8.67 -21.27
C GLY A 198 7.91 9.39 -20.09
N PHE A 199 6.69 9.92 -20.21
CA PHE A 199 5.97 10.53 -19.10
C PHE A 199 4.81 9.66 -18.62
N PRO A 200 4.49 9.67 -17.30
CA PRO A 200 3.36 8.93 -16.74
C PRO A 200 2.02 9.35 -17.34
N LYS A 201 1.11 8.38 -17.50
CA LYS A 201 -0.29 8.61 -17.92
C LYS A 201 -1.20 8.49 -16.71
N ALA A 202 -2.12 9.45 -16.55
CA ALA A 202 -3.13 9.42 -15.51
C ALA A 202 -4.31 8.52 -15.92
N ILE A 203 -4.69 7.59 -15.03
CA ILE A 203 -5.77 6.63 -15.26
C ILE A 203 -6.76 6.78 -14.13
N LEU A 204 -8.00 7.10 -14.49
CA LEU A 204 -9.08 7.41 -13.56
C LEU A 204 -9.91 6.15 -13.27
N HIS A 205 -10.22 5.93 -12.00
CA HIS A 205 -11.03 4.82 -11.53
C HIS A 205 -12.14 5.29 -10.60
N ASN A 206 -13.30 4.61 -10.67
CA ASN A 206 -14.42 4.78 -9.76
C ASN A 206 -14.39 3.77 -8.61
N HIS A 207 -15.29 3.90 -7.63
CA HIS A 207 -15.40 2.98 -6.49
C HIS A 207 -15.71 1.54 -6.91
N ARG A 208 -16.53 1.35 -7.97
CA ARG A 208 -16.85 0.02 -8.51
C ARG A 208 -15.59 -0.71 -8.98
N ALA A 209 -14.72 -0.03 -9.74
CA ALA A 209 -13.47 -0.62 -10.23
C ALA A 209 -12.55 -1.05 -9.07
N LEU A 210 -12.42 -0.20 -8.04
CA LEU A 210 -11.63 -0.54 -6.83
C LEU A 210 -12.19 -1.78 -6.14
N ARG A 211 -13.50 -1.86 -5.94
CA ARG A 211 -14.14 -3.02 -5.31
C ARG A 211 -13.98 -4.29 -6.13
N SER A 212 -14.27 -4.22 -7.44
CA SER A 212 -14.22 -5.40 -8.31
C SER A 212 -12.84 -6.05 -8.35
N SER A 213 -11.76 -5.24 -8.35
CA SER A 213 -10.41 -5.80 -8.31
C SER A 213 -10.11 -6.52 -6.99
N CYS A 214 -10.61 -5.98 -5.87
CA CYS A 214 -10.46 -6.59 -4.55
C CYS A 214 -11.23 -7.89 -4.43
N GLU A 215 -12.47 -7.92 -4.92
CA GLU A 215 -13.32 -9.11 -4.95
C GLU A 215 -12.68 -10.22 -5.81
N THR A 216 -12.11 -9.85 -6.95
CA THR A 216 -11.41 -10.78 -7.84
C THR A 216 -10.24 -11.46 -7.13
N GLU A 217 -9.36 -10.67 -6.50
CA GLU A 217 -8.20 -11.23 -5.79
C GLU A 217 -8.59 -12.02 -4.54
N GLN A 218 -9.54 -11.49 -3.77
CA GLN A 218 -10.03 -12.18 -2.58
C GLN A 218 -10.58 -13.56 -2.93
N ASN A 219 -11.40 -13.65 -3.98
CA ASN A 219 -11.97 -14.91 -4.45
C ASN A 219 -10.89 -15.85 -4.99
N HIS A 220 -9.97 -15.33 -5.81
CA HIS A 220 -8.90 -16.08 -6.41
C HIS A 220 -7.95 -16.70 -5.37
N HIS A 221 -7.58 -15.94 -4.35
CA HIS A 221 -6.71 -16.42 -3.26
C HIS A 221 -7.46 -17.17 -2.17
N GLY A 222 -8.78 -17.25 -2.22
CA GLY A 222 -9.58 -17.81 -1.14
C GLY A 222 -9.33 -17.12 0.20
N GLN A 223 -9.16 -15.79 0.18
CA GLN A 223 -8.87 -15.04 1.40
C GLN A 223 -10.04 -15.07 2.36
N THR A 224 -9.71 -15.22 3.64
CA THR A 224 -10.66 -15.23 4.75
C THR A 224 -10.21 -14.26 5.84
N LYS A 225 -11.06 -14.05 6.83
CA LYS A 225 -10.71 -13.25 8.02
C LYS A 225 -9.50 -13.78 8.81
N LYS A 226 -9.16 -15.06 8.64
CA LYS A 226 -8.01 -15.68 9.33
C LYS A 226 -6.68 -15.37 8.65
N ASP A 227 -6.72 -14.87 7.42
CA ASP A 227 -5.52 -14.57 6.67
C ASP A 227 -4.87 -13.27 7.17
N VAL A 228 -3.55 -13.30 7.18
CA VAL A 228 -2.68 -12.17 7.47
C VAL A 228 -1.83 -11.91 6.24
N PHE A 229 -2.05 -10.76 5.62
CA PHE A 229 -1.35 -10.38 4.39
C PHE A 229 -0.11 -9.55 4.69
N LEU A 230 1.06 -9.97 4.23
CA LEU A 230 2.29 -9.18 4.27
C LEU A 230 2.42 -8.35 3.00
N CYS A 231 2.25 -7.03 3.14
CA CYS A 231 2.37 -6.05 2.08
C CYS A 231 3.76 -5.41 2.11
N ILE A 232 4.61 -5.77 1.16
CA ILE A 232 5.94 -5.19 0.97
C ILE A 232 5.92 -4.16 -0.16
N PRO A 233 5.24 -4.43 -1.30
CA PRO A 233 5.19 -3.50 -2.42
C PRO A 233 4.61 -2.14 -2.03
N PRO A 234 5.02 -1.07 -2.74
CA PRO A 234 4.55 0.28 -2.44
C PRO A 234 3.05 0.45 -2.59
N LEU A 235 2.39 1.09 -1.62
CA LEU A 235 0.94 1.32 -1.60
C LEU A 235 0.44 2.23 -2.72
N TYR A 236 1.30 2.98 -3.38
CA TYR A 236 0.91 3.76 -4.56
C TYR A 236 0.60 2.89 -5.79
N HIS A 237 1.09 1.65 -5.85
CA HIS A 237 0.74 0.72 -6.92
C HIS A 237 -0.67 0.13 -6.73
N THR A 238 -1.38 -0.06 -7.83
CA THR A 238 -2.68 -0.73 -7.85
C THR A 238 -2.59 -2.15 -7.29
N GLY A 239 -1.55 -2.89 -7.66
CA GLY A 239 -1.33 -4.25 -7.19
C GLY A 239 -1.19 -4.39 -5.67
N ALA A 240 -0.49 -3.46 -4.98
CA ALA A 240 -0.37 -3.50 -3.53
C ALA A 240 -1.74 -3.34 -2.84
N LYS A 241 -2.57 -2.43 -3.35
CA LYS A 241 -3.92 -2.21 -2.82
C LYS A 241 -4.86 -3.38 -3.07
N MET A 242 -4.71 -4.03 -4.20
CA MET A 242 -5.50 -5.19 -4.57
C MET A 242 -5.48 -6.26 -3.46
N HIS A 243 -4.30 -6.64 -2.96
CA HIS A 243 -4.16 -7.61 -1.87
C HIS A 243 -4.66 -7.08 -0.53
N TRP A 244 -4.34 -5.81 -0.23
CA TRP A 244 -4.82 -5.19 0.98
C TRP A 244 -6.35 -5.07 0.97
N PHE A 245 -6.94 -4.78 -0.17
CA PHE A 245 -8.39 -4.73 -0.31
C PHE A 245 -9.05 -6.10 -0.10
N GLY A 246 -8.39 -7.19 -0.46
CA GLY A 246 -8.83 -8.52 -0.07
C GLY A 246 -8.91 -8.66 1.45
N SER A 247 -7.91 -8.19 2.18
CA SER A 247 -7.93 -8.12 3.65
C SER A 247 -9.04 -7.21 4.18
N LEU A 248 -9.30 -6.08 3.53
CA LEU A 248 -10.42 -5.19 3.87
C LEU A 248 -11.76 -5.90 3.75
N ILE A 249 -12.02 -6.54 2.60
CA ILE A 249 -13.29 -7.21 2.32
C ILE A 249 -13.57 -8.35 3.32
N THR A 250 -12.53 -9.07 3.72
CA THR A 250 -12.63 -10.20 4.65
C THR A 250 -12.46 -9.81 6.12
N ALA A 251 -12.16 -8.57 6.44
CA ALA A 251 -11.75 -8.10 7.77
C ALA A 251 -10.49 -8.81 8.31
N GLY A 252 -9.59 -9.23 7.41
CA GLY A 252 -8.29 -9.80 7.74
C GLY A 252 -7.27 -8.73 8.13
N LYS A 253 -6.18 -9.14 8.78
CA LYS A 253 -5.07 -8.26 9.14
C LYS A 253 -4.14 -8.05 7.95
N ALA A 254 -3.64 -6.81 7.77
CA ALA A 254 -2.55 -6.51 6.85
C ALA A 254 -1.33 -5.98 7.59
N VAL A 255 -0.14 -6.40 7.14
CA VAL A 255 1.15 -6.02 7.70
C VAL A 255 1.93 -5.25 6.63
N LEU A 256 2.29 -4.01 6.92
CA LEU A 256 3.10 -3.16 6.07
C LEU A 256 4.56 -3.30 6.50
N LEU A 257 5.39 -3.89 5.65
CA LEU A 257 6.82 -3.99 5.90
C LEU A 257 7.55 -2.87 5.17
N ARG A 258 8.29 -2.05 5.91
CA ARG A 258 9.12 -0.97 5.36
C ARG A 258 10.50 -1.50 4.98
N GLY A 259 10.68 -1.71 3.70
CA GLY A 259 11.90 -2.29 3.15
C GLY A 259 11.81 -3.80 2.97
N VAL A 260 12.81 -4.37 2.30
CA VAL A 260 12.87 -5.79 2.01
C VAL A 260 14.29 -6.33 2.14
N LYS A 261 14.44 -7.29 3.04
CA LYS A 261 15.59 -8.20 3.15
C LYS A 261 15.05 -9.59 3.46
N PRO A 262 15.72 -10.66 3.06
CA PRO A 262 15.30 -12.02 3.39
C PRO A 262 14.94 -12.21 4.87
N GLU A 263 15.81 -11.77 5.76
CA GLU A 263 15.65 -11.89 7.21
C GLU A 263 14.44 -11.10 7.73
N TRP A 264 14.19 -9.92 7.17
CA TRP A 264 13.04 -9.08 7.56
C TRP A 264 11.71 -9.68 7.12
N VAL A 265 11.69 -10.27 5.92
CA VAL A 265 10.49 -10.94 5.40
C VAL A 265 10.15 -12.15 6.27
N LEU A 266 11.14 -13.03 6.54
CA LEU A 266 10.94 -14.23 7.33
C LEU A 266 10.58 -13.92 8.79
N ARG A 267 11.21 -12.87 9.36
CA ARG A 267 10.88 -12.38 10.69
C ARG A 267 9.45 -11.85 10.76
N ALA A 268 9.04 -11.03 9.79
CA ALA A 268 7.67 -10.52 9.72
C ALA A 268 6.64 -11.65 9.59
N VAL A 269 6.93 -12.67 8.76
CA VAL A 269 6.08 -13.86 8.65
C VAL A 269 5.96 -14.58 9.99
N THR A 270 7.06 -14.76 10.70
CA THR A 270 7.10 -15.42 12.01
C THR A 270 6.34 -14.65 13.08
N GLU A 271 6.68 -13.36 13.28
CA GLU A 271 6.15 -12.55 14.37
C GLU A 271 4.67 -12.20 14.19
N GLU A 272 4.28 -11.84 12.96
CA GLU A 272 2.90 -11.44 12.65
C GLU A 272 2.03 -12.61 12.17
N LYS A 273 2.61 -13.81 12.02
CA LYS A 273 1.93 -15.02 11.54
C LYS A 273 1.31 -14.80 10.16
N CYS A 274 2.08 -14.22 9.23
CA CYS A 274 1.59 -13.95 7.90
C CYS A 274 1.29 -15.25 7.15
N THR A 275 0.14 -15.28 6.46
CA THR A 275 -0.35 -16.44 5.70
C THR A 275 -0.23 -16.24 4.20
N ILE A 276 -0.19 -14.99 3.75
CA ILE A 276 -0.06 -14.59 2.36
C ILE A 276 1.06 -13.54 2.28
N VAL A 277 2.02 -13.76 1.40
CA VAL A 277 3.12 -12.81 1.16
C VAL A 277 3.19 -12.48 -0.32
N TRP A 278 3.27 -11.20 -0.63
CA TRP A 278 3.53 -10.76 -1.99
C TRP A 278 4.98 -10.34 -2.16
N LEU A 279 5.68 -11.04 -3.06
CA LEU A 279 7.06 -10.77 -3.43
C LEU A 279 7.15 -10.35 -4.90
N LEU A 280 8.05 -9.43 -5.18
CA LEU A 280 8.52 -9.23 -6.55
C LEU A 280 9.53 -10.34 -6.89
N VAL A 281 9.67 -10.63 -8.18
CA VAL A 281 10.60 -11.70 -8.65
C VAL A 281 12.03 -11.53 -8.09
N PRO A 282 12.66 -10.33 -8.10
CA PRO A 282 13.98 -10.15 -7.50
C PRO A 282 14.02 -10.47 -6.00
N TRP A 283 12.99 -10.09 -5.27
CA TRP A 283 12.95 -10.33 -3.81
C TRP A 283 12.82 -11.82 -3.47
N ALA A 284 12.06 -12.55 -4.29
CA ALA A 284 11.98 -14.01 -4.16
C ALA A 284 13.33 -14.68 -4.49
N GLN A 285 14.07 -14.16 -5.48
CA GLN A 285 15.42 -14.61 -5.80
C GLN A 285 16.39 -14.35 -4.66
N ASP A 286 16.42 -13.12 -4.12
CA ASP A 286 17.29 -12.72 -3.00
C ASP A 286 17.04 -13.60 -1.77
N LEU A 287 15.76 -13.93 -1.49
CA LEU A 287 15.41 -14.81 -0.37
C LEU A 287 15.96 -16.22 -0.59
N LEU A 288 15.77 -16.78 -1.78
CA LEU A 288 16.31 -18.11 -2.11
C LEU A 288 17.83 -18.13 -2.10
N ASP A 289 18.50 -17.09 -2.59
CA ASP A 289 19.96 -16.98 -2.57
C ASP A 289 20.50 -16.92 -1.13
N ALA A 290 19.80 -16.22 -0.26
CA ALA A 290 20.18 -16.16 1.17
C ALA A 290 20.01 -17.52 1.87
N VAL A 291 18.96 -18.29 1.52
CA VAL A 291 18.73 -19.64 2.04
C VAL A 291 19.75 -20.62 1.47
N ASP A 292 19.96 -20.66 0.15
CA ASP A 292 20.90 -21.60 -0.50
C ASP A 292 22.36 -21.37 -0.07
N SER A 293 22.74 -20.12 0.19
CA SER A 293 24.09 -19.79 0.68
C SER A 293 24.29 -20.02 2.18
N GLY A 294 23.24 -20.39 2.91
CA GLY A 294 23.29 -20.56 4.37
C GLY A 294 23.40 -19.22 5.14
N LYS A 295 23.21 -18.08 4.47
CA LYS A 295 23.17 -16.76 5.12
C LYS A 295 21.94 -16.65 6.02
N VAL A 296 20.84 -17.29 5.63
CA VAL A 296 19.60 -17.40 6.40
C VAL A 296 19.36 -18.85 6.77
N ASP A 297 19.25 -19.12 8.07
CA ASP A 297 18.87 -20.41 8.60
C ASP A 297 17.35 -20.45 8.82
N MET A 298 16.67 -21.25 8.02
CA MET A 298 15.21 -21.38 8.03
C MET A 298 14.66 -21.95 9.36
N GLU A 299 15.46 -22.72 10.11
CA GLU A 299 15.03 -23.34 11.36
C GLU A 299 14.74 -22.31 12.47
N HIS A 300 15.24 -21.08 12.32
CA HIS A 300 14.98 -19.97 13.24
C HIS A 300 13.62 -19.30 13.03
N TYR A 301 12.85 -19.70 12.00
CA TYR A 301 11.60 -19.03 11.62
C TYR A 301 10.41 -19.99 11.67
N LEU A 302 9.26 -19.47 12.12
CA LEU A 302 7.99 -20.19 12.13
C LEU A 302 7.23 -19.83 10.85
N LEU A 303 7.24 -20.72 9.85
CA LEU A 303 6.73 -20.45 8.50
C LEU A 303 5.57 -21.36 8.10
N GLU A 304 5.13 -22.30 8.94
CA GLU A 304 4.09 -23.28 8.61
C GLU A 304 2.75 -22.66 8.23
N GLN A 305 2.42 -21.49 8.81
CA GLN A 305 1.19 -20.77 8.51
C GLN A 305 1.23 -20.02 7.17
N TRP A 306 2.40 -19.80 6.57
CA TRP A 306 2.54 -19.16 5.27
C TRP A 306 2.06 -20.09 4.16
N ARG A 307 0.80 -19.89 3.75
CA ARG A 307 0.14 -20.80 2.80
C ARG A 307 0.31 -20.39 1.34
N LEU A 308 0.41 -19.09 1.05
CA LEU A 308 0.40 -18.56 -0.31
C LEU A 308 1.55 -17.57 -0.53
N MET A 309 2.37 -17.86 -1.55
CA MET A 309 3.29 -16.91 -2.14
C MET A 309 2.67 -16.34 -3.40
N HIS A 310 2.32 -15.06 -3.37
CA HIS A 310 1.99 -14.31 -4.58
C HIS A 310 3.25 -13.64 -5.12
N ILE A 311 3.55 -13.84 -6.40
CA ILE A 311 4.74 -13.30 -7.05
C ILE A 311 4.34 -12.67 -8.39
N GLY A 312 4.82 -11.47 -8.67
CA GLY A 312 4.41 -10.79 -9.89
C GLY A 312 5.19 -9.52 -10.20
N ALA A 313 4.49 -8.60 -10.87
CA ALA A 313 4.98 -7.34 -11.41
C ALA A 313 5.98 -7.49 -12.58
N GLN A 314 6.34 -8.70 -12.95
CA GLN A 314 7.14 -9.05 -14.15
C GLN A 314 6.98 -10.54 -14.46
N PRO A 315 7.41 -11.03 -15.65
CA PRO A 315 7.37 -12.46 -15.96
C PRO A 315 8.11 -13.28 -14.91
N VAL A 316 7.46 -14.35 -14.44
CA VAL A 316 7.99 -15.25 -13.41
C VAL A 316 8.69 -16.43 -14.05
N PRO A 317 10.01 -16.60 -13.89
CA PRO A 317 10.72 -17.73 -14.47
C PRO A 317 10.25 -19.07 -13.86
N PRO A 318 9.92 -20.09 -14.67
CA PRO A 318 9.59 -21.42 -14.15
C PRO A 318 10.64 -22.02 -13.20
N SER A 319 11.91 -21.77 -13.47
CA SER A 319 13.03 -22.20 -12.63
C SER A 319 12.98 -21.61 -11.22
N LEU A 320 12.52 -20.38 -11.07
CA LEU A 320 12.35 -19.74 -9.77
C LEU A 320 11.31 -20.50 -8.93
N ILE A 321 10.17 -20.84 -9.52
CA ILE A 321 9.12 -21.58 -8.83
C ILE A 321 9.55 -23.02 -8.49
N GLN A 322 10.29 -23.66 -9.38
CA GLN A 322 10.87 -24.98 -9.10
C GLN A 322 11.86 -24.95 -7.94
N ARG A 323 12.70 -23.91 -7.88
CA ARG A 323 13.63 -23.66 -6.78
C ARG A 323 12.90 -23.34 -5.49
N TRP A 324 11.85 -22.51 -5.54
CA TRP A 324 11.00 -22.18 -4.39
C TRP A 324 10.40 -23.41 -3.74
N ARG A 325 9.85 -24.30 -4.54
CA ARG A 325 9.24 -25.56 -4.06
C ARG A 325 10.19 -26.50 -3.30
N LYS A 326 11.49 -26.40 -3.51
CA LYS A 326 12.47 -27.18 -2.75
C LYS A 326 12.55 -26.76 -1.29
N HIS A 327 12.42 -25.45 -1.04
CA HIS A 327 12.49 -24.88 0.31
C HIS A 327 11.11 -24.75 0.96
N PHE A 328 10.08 -24.53 0.15
CA PHE A 328 8.71 -24.29 0.60
C PHE A 328 7.73 -25.24 -0.11
N PRO A 329 7.80 -26.55 0.15
CA PRO A 329 7.00 -27.55 -0.59
C PRO A 329 5.49 -27.44 -0.34
N HIS A 330 5.08 -26.82 0.79
CA HIS A 330 3.68 -26.66 1.17
C HIS A 330 3.06 -25.34 0.71
N HIS A 331 3.86 -24.41 0.19
CA HIS A 331 3.34 -23.15 -0.29
C HIS A 331 2.55 -23.32 -1.57
N GLN A 332 1.39 -22.71 -1.60
CA GLN A 332 0.70 -22.42 -2.83
C GLN A 332 1.43 -21.27 -3.54
N TYR A 333 1.38 -21.32 -4.85
CA TYR A 333 1.95 -20.27 -5.70
C TYR A 333 0.86 -19.64 -6.52
N ASP A 334 0.92 -18.33 -6.62
CA ASP A 334 0.06 -17.55 -7.50
C ASP A 334 0.83 -16.44 -8.21
N THR A 335 0.36 -16.12 -9.40
CA THR A 335 0.75 -14.93 -10.16
C THR A 335 -0.42 -14.43 -10.96
N ASN A 336 -0.37 -13.15 -11.33
CA ASN A 336 -1.34 -12.58 -12.25
C ASN A 336 -0.66 -11.60 -13.22
N TYR A 337 -1.34 -11.35 -14.33
CA TYR A 337 -1.05 -10.25 -15.23
C TYR A 337 -2.02 -9.12 -14.93
N GLY A 338 -1.50 -7.91 -14.75
CA GLY A 338 -2.31 -6.74 -14.47
C GLY A 338 -1.68 -5.44 -14.95
N LEU A 339 -2.51 -4.45 -15.09
CA LEU A 339 -2.14 -3.09 -15.50
C LEU A 339 -2.81 -2.08 -14.58
N SER A 340 -2.29 -0.85 -14.56
CA SER A 340 -2.95 0.26 -13.86
C SER A 340 -4.34 0.53 -14.44
N GLU A 341 -4.52 0.31 -15.74
CA GLU A 341 -5.77 0.47 -16.48
C GLU A 341 -6.86 -0.53 -16.03
N SER A 342 -6.47 -1.73 -15.62
CA SER A 342 -7.41 -2.73 -15.08
C SER A 342 -7.58 -2.63 -13.57
N ILE A 343 -6.92 -1.69 -12.90
CA ILE A 343 -6.85 -1.51 -11.43
C ILE A 343 -6.29 -2.73 -10.69
N GLY A 344 -5.90 -3.74 -11.40
CA GLY A 344 -5.42 -5.00 -10.83
C GLY A 344 -5.31 -6.07 -11.90
N PRO A 345 -5.74 -7.29 -11.62
CA PRO A 345 -5.54 -8.39 -12.52
C PRO A 345 -6.37 -8.23 -13.79
N GLY A 346 -5.69 -8.25 -14.94
CA GLY A 346 -6.32 -8.45 -16.24
C GLY A 346 -6.61 -9.93 -16.49
N CYS A 347 -5.76 -10.81 -15.97
CA CYS A 347 -6.01 -12.24 -15.84
C CYS A 347 -5.29 -12.80 -14.62
N VAL A 348 -5.82 -13.87 -14.05
CA VAL A 348 -5.28 -14.58 -12.89
C VAL A 348 -5.18 -16.08 -13.21
N HIS A 349 -4.34 -16.80 -12.49
CA HIS A 349 -4.39 -18.26 -12.52
C HIS A 349 -5.80 -18.75 -12.11
N LEU A 350 -6.25 -19.83 -12.74
CA LEU A 350 -7.55 -20.43 -12.42
C LEU A 350 -7.46 -21.28 -11.15
N GLY A 351 -7.19 -20.61 -10.02
CA GLY A 351 -7.01 -21.24 -8.74
C GLY A 351 -5.60 -21.76 -8.50
N VAL A 352 -5.27 -21.92 -7.25
CA VAL A 352 -3.95 -22.40 -6.80
C VAL A 352 -3.68 -23.87 -7.16
N GLU A 353 -4.72 -24.64 -7.46
CA GLU A 353 -4.62 -26.00 -7.99
C GLU A 353 -3.96 -26.05 -9.39
N ASN A 354 -3.96 -24.95 -10.12
CA ASN A 354 -3.30 -24.84 -11.42
C ASN A 354 -1.81 -24.48 -11.34
N ILE A 355 -1.21 -24.56 -10.18
CA ILE A 355 0.21 -24.30 -9.92
C ILE A 355 1.16 -25.17 -10.81
N HIS A 356 0.68 -26.27 -11.39
CA HIS A 356 1.44 -27.08 -12.33
C HIS A 356 1.72 -26.38 -13.66
N LYS A 357 0.92 -25.36 -14.01
CA LYS A 357 1.10 -24.52 -15.20
C LYS A 357 2.14 -23.42 -14.97
N VAL A 358 3.30 -23.79 -14.46
CA VAL A 358 4.40 -22.86 -14.18
C VAL A 358 4.80 -22.15 -15.47
N GLY A 359 4.87 -20.81 -15.40
CA GLY A 359 5.15 -19.96 -16.56
C GLY A 359 3.92 -19.35 -17.23
N ALA A 360 2.72 -19.81 -16.90
CA ALA A 360 1.51 -19.09 -17.26
C ALA A 360 1.35 -17.83 -16.41
N ILE A 361 0.70 -16.82 -16.95
CA ILE A 361 0.43 -15.53 -16.27
C ILE A 361 -1.05 -15.36 -15.88
N GLY A 362 -1.84 -16.39 -16.10
CA GLY A 362 -3.27 -16.45 -15.85
C GLY A 362 -3.98 -17.40 -16.79
#